data_03e9f69b3a8d92d96b0061b6fc70738f
#
_entry.id   03e9f69b3a8d92d96b0061b6fc70738f
#
_cell.length_a   1.000
_cell.length_b   1.000
_cell.length_c   1.000
_cell.angle_alpha   90.00
_cell.angle_beta   90.00
_cell.angle_gamma   90.00
#
_symmetry.space_group_name_H-M   'P 1'
#
loop_
_entity.id
_entity.type
_entity.pdbx_description
1 polymer ?
#
loop_
_entity_poly.entity_id
_entity_poly.type
_entity_poly.pdbx_seq_one_letter_code
_entity_poly.pdbx_strand_id
1 'polypeptide(L)'
;MENQRWLLSYIGVNKVYPPSREDEFSAALPRLATPIVHEMVRRMEPISPVYTSRATRNRWRHYERWRTPLGRFVAIADAACSYNPRFGQGMSAATVAARALEKCLGTYGVGDPRMPEQFFAAQARVQRTPWLMSAVDDLRLPATEGNRSASVRLFNWYRSNLVACPDPRVGGCLSEVTQFLRPMSSLFEPRVVSRVLTSAMSRRLKGMGRKTTSNGPGLMPPGVG
;
A
#
# COMPACT_ATOMS: atom_id res chain seq x y z
N MET A 1 0.76 10.90 17.65
CA MET A 1 1.72 11.32 18.72
C MET A 1 1.19 10.82 20.04
N GLU A 2 1.95 10.00 20.71
CA GLU A 2 1.63 9.55 22.07
C GLU A 2 2.75 10.04 22.99
N ASN A 3 2.41 10.66 24.13
CA ASN A 3 3.36 11.15 25.11
C ASN A 3 4.50 12.04 24.53
N GLN A 4 4.19 12.90 23.57
CA GLN A 4 5.15 13.76 22.87
C GLN A 4 6.26 13.00 22.11
N ARG A 5 6.06 11.71 21.84
CA ARG A 5 7.01 10.87 21.11
C ARG A 5 6.58 10.70 19.65
N TRP A 6 7.55 10.67 18.76
CA TRP A 6 7.37 10.48 17.34
C TRP A 6 8.01 9.17 16.92
N LEU A 7 7.29 8.40 16.10
CA LEU A 7 7.87 7.27 15.39
C LEU A 7 8.17 7.71 13.97
N LEU A 8 9.44 7.73 13.60
CA LEU A 8 9.88 8.00 12.24
C LEU A 8 10.20 6.68 11.53
N SER A 9 9.52 6.41 10.43
CA SER A 9 9.79 5.25 9.58
C SER A 9 10.28 5.70 8.22
N TYR A 10 11.45 5.18 7.80
CA TYR A 10 11.98 5.37 6.46
C TYR A 10 11.83 4.07 5.67
N ILE A 11 11.03 4.10 4.61
CA ILE A 11 10.74 2.93 3.79
C ILE A 11 11.41 3.09 2.43
N GLY A 12 12.32 2.19 2.09
CA GLY A 12 12.91 2.09 0.77
C GLY A 12 12.10 1.17 -0.15
N VAL A 13 12.12 1.45 -1.44
CA VAL A 13 11.44 0.66 -2.48
C VAL A 13 12.38 0.38 -3.64
N ASN A 14 12.07 -0.61 -4.48
CA ASN A 14 12.81 -0.91 -5.70
C ASN A 14 14.31 -1.20 -5.46
N LYS A 15 14.62 -1.99 -4.42
CA LYS A 15 15.99 -2.34 -3.97
C LYS A 15 16.80 -1.16 -3.39
N VAL A 16 16.17 -0.02 -3.14
CA VAL A 16 16.78 1.04 -2.34
C VAL A 16 16.55 0.70 -0.88
N TYR A 17 17.61 0.44 -0.14
CA TYR A 17 17.55 0.05 1.27
C TYR A 17 17.83 1.27 2.15
N PRO A 18 16.96 1.59 3.12
CA PRO A 18 17.23 2.64 4.09
C PRO A 18 18.47 2.29 4.94
N PRO A 19 19.20 3.31 5.40
CA PRO A 19 20.30 3.10 6.32
C PRO A 19 19.86 2.39 7.60
N SER A 20 20.74 1.57 8.15
CA SER A 20 20.51 0.81 9.38
C SER A 20 21.23 1.39 10.59
N ARG A 21 22.17 2.28 10.38
CA ARG A 21 22.94 2.97 11.43
C ARG A 21 22.35 4.36 11.66
N GLU A 22 22.46 4.85 12.89
CA GLU A 22 21.86 6.12 13.28
C GLU A 22 22.49 7.32 12.56
N ASP A 23 23.82 7.33 12.44
CA ASP A 23 24.58 8.36 11.72
C ASP A 23 24.17 8.42 10.24
N GLU A 24 24.09 7.26 9.57
CA GLU A 24 23.66 7.14 8.19
C GLU A 24 22.18 7.49 7.99
N PHE A 25 21.33 7.11 8.96
CA PHE A 25 19.91 7.43 8.94
C PHE A 25 19.67 8.93 8.98
N SER A 26 20.34 9.63 9.91
CA SER A 26 20.29 11.07 10.03
C SER A 26 20.83 11.79 8.81
N ALA A 27 21.92 11.29 8.21
CA ALA A 27 22.51 11.83 6.98
C ALA A 27 21.65 11.60 5.72
N ALA A 28 20.71 10.64 5.75
CA ALA A 28 19.81 10.39 4.64
C ALA A 28 18.60 11.35 4.61
N LEU A 29 18.18 11.89 5.74
CA LEU A 29 16.99 12.74 5.85
C LEU A 29 17.01 14.00 4.96
N PRO A 30 18.12 14.73 4.80
CA PRO A 30 18.19 15.87 3.89
C PRO A 30 17.97 15.52 2.40
N ARG A 31 18.17 14.25 2.03
CA ARG A 31 18.01 13.76 0.65
C ARG A 31 16.56 13.39 0.30
N LEU A 32 15.64 13.48 1.25
CA LEU A 32 14.21 13.26 1.01
C LEU A 32 13.65 14.38 0.12
N ALA A 33 12.56 14.07 -0.59
CA ALA A 33 11.90 15.00 -1.50
C ALA A 33 11.36 16.28 -0.80
N THR A 34 11.21 16.24 0.52
CA THR A 34 10.81 17.39 1.33
C THR A 34 11.78 17.62 2.48
N PRO A 35 12.24 18.86 2.73
CA PRO A 35 13.13 19.19 3.83
C PRO A 35 12.42 19.16 5.19
N ILE A 36 11.09 19.20 5.23
CA ILE A 36 10.30 19.34 6.46
C ILE A 36 10.67 18.26 7.50
N VAL A 37 10.80 16.99 7.06
CA VAL A 37 11.14 15.88 7.98
C VAL A 37 12.51 16.09 8.60
N HIS A 38 13.51 16.50 7.81
CA HIS A 38 14.85 16.80 8.31
C HIS A 38 14.85 17.95 9.31
N GLU A 39 14.16 19.05 8.97
CA GLU A 39 14.06 20.22 9.83
C GLU A 39 13.38 19.93 11.17
N MET A 40 12.37 19.07 11.15
CA MET A 40 11.69 18.61 12.37
C MET A 40 12.60 17.75 13.23
N VAL A 41 13.21 16.72 12.63
CA VAL A 41 14.05 15.74 13.34
C VAL A 41 15.29 16.40 13.94
N ARG A 42 15.88 17.38 13.29
CA ARG A 42 17.01 18.16 13.81
C ARG A 42 16.76 18.81 15.19
N ARG A 43 15.50 19.03 15.56
CA ARG A 43 15.07 19.66 16.82
C ARG A 43 14.65 18.64 17.87
N MET A 44 14.77 17.36 17.57
CA MET A 44 14.32 16.26 18.42
C MET A 44 15.53 15.45 18.91
N GLU A 45 15.38 14.85 20.08
CA GLU A 45 16.35 13.92 20.64
C GLU A 45 15.97 12.49 20.27
N PRO A 46 16.89 11.67 19.72
CA PRO A 46 16.63 10.26 19.49
C PRO A 46 16.51 9.53 20.83
N ILE A 47 15.42 8.79 20.99
CA ILE A 47 15.11 8.05 22.23
C ILE A 47 15.18 6.53 22.06
N SER A 48 15.57 6.06 20.89
CA SER A 48 15.77 4.65 20.60
C SER A 48 16.79 4.47 19.47
N PRO A 49 17.46 3.31 19.39
CA PRO A 49 18.28 2.98 18.22
C PRO A 49 17.42 2.81 16.95
N VAL A 50 18.07 2.78 15.79
CA VAL A 50 17.43 2.52 14.50
C VAL A 50 17.18 1.02 14.35
N TYR A 51 15.92 0.63 14.29
CA TYR A 51 15.51 -0.75 13.99
C TYR A 51 15.26 -0.93 12.50
N THR A 52 15.74 -2.02 11.95
CA THR A 52 15.56 -2.32 10.51
C THR A 52 14.80 -3.62 10.29
N SER A 53 13.98 -3.63 9.25
CA SER A 53 13.28 -4.83 8.79
C SER A 53 13.36 -4.94 7.27
N ARG A 54 13.59 -6.15 6.76
CA ARG A 54 13.54 -6.47 5.32
C ARG A 54 12.30 -7.28 4.95
N ALA A 55 11.32 -7.36 5.85
CA ALA A 55 10.07 -8.08 5.64
C ALA A 55 9.10 -7.29 4.75
N THR A 56 9.41 -7.19 3.45
CA THR A 56 8.62 -6.44 2.46
C THR A 56 7.80 -7.36 1.54
N ARG A 57 7.78 -8.67 1.81
CA ARG A 57 7.09 -9.65 0.98
C ARG A 57 5.59 -9.65 1.27
N ASN A 58 4.78 -9.49 0.22
CA ASN A 58 3.36 -9.83 0.30
C ASN A 58 3.22 -11.36 0.24
N ARG A 59 2.44 -11.93 1.17
CA ARG A 59 2.18 -13.38 1.21
C ARG A 59 0.74 -13.65 1.61
N TRP A 60 -0.01 -14.36 0.76
CA TRP A 60 -1.36 -14.85 1.07
C TRP A 60 -1.38 -16.38 1.02
N ARG A 61 -1.71 -16.99 2.15
CA ARG A 61 -1.77 -18.44 2.33
C ARG A 61 -3.18 -18.97 2.10
N HIS A 62 -3.90 -18.59 1.20
CA HIS A 62 -5.19 -19.06 0.68
C HIS A 62 -5.85 -20.22 1.44
N TYR A 63 -6.00 -20.13 2.76
CA TYR A 63 -6.66 -21.15 3.59
C TYR A 63 -8.11 -21.39 3.18
N GLU A 64 -8.77 -20.42 2.55
CA GLU A 64 -10.10 -20.56 1.98
C GLU A 64 -10.19 -21.57 0.82
N ARG A 65 -9.03 -22.03 0.30
CA ARG A 65 -8.92 -23.04 -0.75
C ARG A 65 -8.59 -24.42 -0.23
N TRP A 66 -8.47 -24.55 1.07
CA TRP A 66 -8.15 -25.81 1.72
C TRP A 66 -9.35 -26.76 1.64
N ARG A 67 -9.15 -27.93 0.99
CA ARG A 67 -10.24 -28.91 0.78
C ARG A 67 -10.59 -29.71 2.02
N THR A 68 -9.64 -29.86 2.93
CA THR A 68 -9.82 -30.60 4.18
C THR A 68 -9.27 -29.75 5.33
N PRO A 69 -10.03 -28.73 5.79
CA PRO A 69 -9.58 -27.89 6.88
C PRO A 69 -9.41 -28.71 8.16
N LEU A 70 -8.34 -28.44 8.88
CA LEU A 70 -8.14 -29.01 10.21
C LEU A 70 -9.24 -28.49 11.15
N GLY A 71 -9.92 -29.39 11.80
CA GLY A 71 -10.91 -29.04 12.82
C GLY A 71 -10.25 -28.21 13.93
N ARG A 72 -10.96 -27.19 14.41
CA ARG A 72 -10.52 -26.30 15.49
C ARG A 72 -9.23 -25.50 15.19
N PHE A 73 -8.86 -25.35 13.91
CA PHE A 73 -7.72 -24.56 13.51
C PHE A 73 -8.15 -23.31 12.75
N VAL A 74 -7.64 -22.15 13.16
CA VAL A 74 -7.75 -20.89 12.43
C VAL A 74 -6.40 -20.19 12.38
N ALA A 75 -6.11 -19.55 11.24
CA ALA A 75 -4.96 -18.66 11.05
C ALA A 75 -5.49 -17.25 10.78
N ILE A 76 -4.98 -16.26 11.49
CA ILE A 76 -5.46 -14.88 11.42
C ILE A 76 -4.28 -13.90 11.17
N ALA A 77 -4.57 -12.71 10.70
CA ALA A 77 -3.61 -11.63 10.47
C ALA A 77 -2.45 -12.09 9.55
N ASP A 78 -1.21 -11.76 9.89
CA ASP A 78 -0.02 -12.08 9.11
C ASP A 78 0.23 -13.59 8.97
N ALA A 79 -0.32 -14.41 9.87
CA ALA A 79 -0.29 -15.87 9.72
C ALA A 79 -1.11 -16.35 8.51
N ALA A 80 -2.14 -15.59 8.09
CA ALA A 80 -2.95 -15.91 6.92
C ALA A 80 -2.56 -15.04 5.71
N CYS A 81 -2.40 -13.75 5.91
CA CYS A 81 -2.05 -12.82 4.84
C CYS A 81 -1.21 -11.66 5.39
N SER A 82 0.06 -11.60 4.99
CA SER A 82 0.96 -10.49 5.30
C SER A 82 1.12 -9.57 4.10
N TYR A 83 1.22 -8.28 4.37
CA TYR A 83 1.36 -7.24 3.37
C TYR A 83 2.68 -6.51 3.52
N ASN A 84 3.17 -5.94 2.42
CA ASN A 84 4.24 -4.96 2.48
C ASN A 84 3.81 -3.80 3.42
N PRO A 85 4.59 -3.48 4.47
CA PRO A 85 4.21 -2.49 5.49
C PRO A 85 4.05 -1.06 4.93
N ARG A 86 4.50 -0.79 3.72
CA ARG A 86 4.41 0.49 3.03
C ARG A 86 3.01 1.12 3.04
N PHE A 87 1.96 0.31 3.07
CA PHE A 87 0.57 0.80 3.02
C PHE A 87 -0.09 0.91 4.40
N GLY A 88 0.54 0.41 5.46
CA GLY A 88 0.03 0.50 6.84
C GLY A 88 -1.26 -0.26 7.10
N GLN A 89 -1.70 -1.15 6.19
CA GLN A 89 -3.03 -1.80 6.25
C GLN A 89 -3.06 -3.09 7.08
N GLY A 90 -1.91 -3.62 7.52
CA GLY A 90 -1.84 -4.93 8.18
C GLY A 90 -2.66 -4.99 9.47
N MET A 91 -2.51 -4.01 10.36
CA MET A 91 -3.24 -3.96 11.64
C MET A 91 -4.76 -3.80 11.43
N SER A 92 -5.16 -2.91 10.53
CA SER A 92 -6.58 -2.71 10.21
C SER A 92 -7.22 -3.96 9.61
N ALA A 93 -6.52 -4.64 8.70
CA ALA A 93 -6.98 -5.92 8.13
C ALA A 93 -7.08 -7.01 9.20
N ALA A 94 -6.13 -7.07 10.15
CA ALA A 94 -6.16 -8.00 11.27
C ALA A 94 -7.37 -7.75 12.19
N THR A 95 -7.67 -6.50 12.49
CA THR A 95 -8.82 -6.10 13.32
C THR A 95 -10.15 -6.50 12.65
N VAL A 96 -10.30 -6.24 11.35
CA VAL A 96 -11.52 -6.63 10.61
C VAL A 96 -11.62 -8.16 10.51
N ALA A 97 -10.51 -8.88 10.38
CA ALA A 97 -10.49 -10.34 10.40
C ALA A 97 -10.87 -10.91 11.79
N ALA A 98 -10.44 -10.26 12.88
CA ALA A 98 -10.83 -10.63 14.24
C ALA A 98 -12.35 -10.50 14.44
N ARG A 99 -12.96 -9.42 13.94
CA ARG A 99 -14.43 -9.27 13.96
C ARG A 99 -15.15 -10.33 13.12
N ALA A 100 -14.57 -10.74 12.01
CA ALA A 100 -15.10 -11.84 11.20
C ALA A 100 -15.04 -13.17 11.98
N LEU A 101 -13.95 -13.40 12.72
CA LEU A 101 -13.82 -14.58 13.59
C LEU A 101 -14.85 -14.57 14.72
N GLU A 102 -15.00 -13.43 15.41
CA GLU A 102 -16.02 -13.26 16.46
C GLU A 102 -17.43 -13.62 15.94
N LYS A 103 -17.79 -13.09 14.77
CA LYS A 103 -19.08 -13.39 14.14
C LYS A 103 -19.24 -14.87 13.80
N CYS A 104 -18.20 -15.51 13.26
CA CYS A 104 -18.23 -16.94 12.95
C CYS A 104 -18.36 -17.80 14.22
N LEU A 105 -17.63 -17.46 15.28
CA LEU A 105 -17.73 -18.13 16.57
C LEU A 105 -19.13 -17.98 17.19
N GLY A 106 -19.72 -16.80 17.11
CA GLY A 106 -21.07 -16.54 17.58
C GLY A 106 -22.15 -17.29 16.78
N THR A 107 -21.90 -17.58 15.50
CA THR A 107 -22.87 -18.26 14.62
C THR A 107 -22.74 -19.78 14.70
N TYR A 108 -21.54 -20.32 14.73
CA TYR A 108 -21.26 -21.76 14.61
C TYR A 108 -20.81 -22.39 15.94
N GLY A 109 -20.24 -21.59 16.86
CA GLY A 109 -19.58 -22.11 18.06
C GLY A 109 -18.20 -22.72 17.77
N VAL A 110 -17.43 -22.96 18.82
CA VAL A 110 -16.05 -23.50 18.74
C VAL A 110 -15.99 -24.96 18.25
N GLY A 111 -17.07 -25.72 18.52
CA GLY A 111 -17.15 -27.17 18.24
C GLY A 111 -17.64 -27.52 16.82
N ASP A 112 -18.20 -26.57 16.08
CA ASP A 112 -18.74 -26.85 14.75
C ASP A 112 -17.60 -27.00 13.72
N PRO A 113 -17.52 -28.16 13.04
CA PRO A 113 -16.45 -28.38 12.04
C PRO A 113 -16.51 -27.43 10.84
N ARG A 114 -17.65 -26.77 10.59
CA ARG A 114 -17.83 -25.78 9.51
C ARG A 114 -17.22 -24.43 9.87
N MET A 115 -17.04 -24.13 11.15
CA MET A 115 -16.60 -22.80 11.61
C MET A 115 -15.29 -22.36 10.98
N PRO A 116 -14.20 -23.16 10.92
CA PRO A 116 -12.95 -22.75 10.28
C PRO A 116 -13.11 -22.43 8.79
N GLU A 117 -13.86 -23.22 8.04
CA GLU A 117 -14.11 -23.00 6.61
C GLU A 117 -14.84 -21.67 6.39
N GLN A 118 -15.92 -21.43 7.13
CA GLN A 118 -16.70 -20.20 7.04
C GLN A 118 -15.88 -18.97 7.44
N PHE A 119 -15.05 -19.12 8.47
CA PHE A 119 -14.12 -18.06 8.86
C PHE A 119 -13.09 -17.76 7.76
N PHE A 120 -12.43 -18.78 7.20
CA PHE A 120 -11.45 -18.57 6.13
C PHE A 120 -12.07 -17.90 4.89
N ALA A 121 -13.30 -18.29 4.52
CA ALA A 121 -14.04 -17.65 3.45
C ALA A 121 -14.35 -16.16 3.77
N ALA A 122 -14.76 -15.87 4.99
CA ALA A 122 -15.03 -14.51 5.44
C ALA A 122 -13.75 -13.67 5.48
N GLN A 123 -12.66 -14.21 6.04
CA GLN A 123 -11.35 -13.56 6.10
C GLN A 123 -10.79 -13.28 4.71
N ALA A 124 -10.94 -14.19 3.74
CA ALA A 124 -10.50 -13.98 2.37
C ALA A 124 -11.18 -12.78 1.71
N ARG A 125 -12.46 -12.52 2.00
CA ARG A 125 -13.16 -11.32 1.52
C ARG A 125 -12.55 -10.04 2.09
N VAL A 126 -12.21 -10.03 3.37
CA VAL A 126 -11.53 -8.90 4.03
C VAL A 126 -10.16 -8.64 3.41
N GLN A 127 -9.40 -9.69 3.16
CA GLN A 127 -8.02 -9.61 2.67
C GLN A 127 -7.90 -9.18 1.21
N ARG A 128 -8.95 -9.29 0.40
CA ARG A 128 -8.93 -8.93 -1.02
C ARG A 128 -8.53 -7.48 -1.28
N THR A 129 -9.14 -6.54 -0.55
CA THR A 129 -8.89 -5.11 -0.78
C THR A 129 -7.44 -4.73 -0.46
N PRO A 130 -6.91 -4.98 0.75
CA PRO A 130 -5.52 -4.64 1.05
C PRO A 130 -4.52 -5.42 0.18
N TRP A 131 -4.85 -6.66 -0.23
CA TRP A 131 -4.02 -7.41 -1.16
C TRP A 131 -3.90 -6.73 -2.52
N LEU A 132 -5.01 -6.32 -3.11
CA LEU A 132 -5.01 -5.61 -4.39
C LEU A 132 -4.30 -4.26 -4.28
N MET A 133 -4.49 -3.55 -3.18
CA MET A 133 -3.86 -2.24 -2.95
C MET A 133 -2.35 -2.34 -2.70
N SER A 134 -1.87 -3.43 -2.10
CA SER A 134 -0.46 -3.64 -1.75
C SER A 134 0.28 -4.47 -2.81
N ALA A 135 -0.07 -5.74 -2.97
CA ALA A 135 0.66 -6.66 -3.82
C ALA A 135 0.63 -6.27 -5.30
N VAL A 136 -0.53 -5.78 -5.78
CA VAL A 136 -0.67 -5.36 -7.18
C VAL A 136 0.05 -4.04 -7.43
N ASP A 137 0.06 -3.10 -6.47
CA ASP A 137 0.83 -1.86 -6.61
C ASP A 137 2.35 -2.11 -6.61
N ASP A 138 2.83 -3.03 -5.79
CA ASP A 138 4.25 -3.40 -5.78
C ASP A 138 4.71 -3.94 -7.15
N LEU A 139 3.84 -4.58 -7.94
CA LEU A 139 4.14 -5.04 -9.29
C LEU A 139 4.41 -3.89 -10.30
N ARG A 140 4.19 -2.64 -9.93
CA ARG A 140 4.62 -1.47 -10.71
C ARG A 140 6.14 -1.28 -10.65
N LEU A 141 6.77 -1.75 -9.59
CA LEU A 141 8.21 -1.62 -9.38
C LEU A 141 8.95 -2.70 -10.17
N PRO A 142 9.96 -2.35 -11.00
CA PRO A 142 10.67 -3.32 -11.85
C PRO A 142 11.30 -4.47 -11.06
N ALA A 143 11.80 -4.18 -9.86
CA ALA A 143 12.45 -5.17 -9.00
C ALA A 143 11.50 -6.13 -8.28
N THR A 144 10.18 -5.92 -8.36
CA THR A 144 9.19 -6.80 -7.72
C THR A 144 8.95 -8.03 -8.60
N GLU A 145 9.10 -9.20 -8.01
CA GLU A 145 8.78 -10.47 -8.65
C GLU A 145 7.27 -10.74 -8.60
N GLY A 146 6.70 -11.26 -9.69
CA GLY A 146 5.29 -11.63 -9.74
C GLY A 146 4.69 -11.51 -11.15
N ASN A 147 3.47 -12.03 -11.30
CA ASN A 147 2.76 -12.03 -12.57
C ASN A 147 2.18 -10.63 -12.90
N ARG A 148 2.62 -10.07 -14.02
CA ARG A 148 2.14 -8.79 -14.57
C ARG A 148 1.16 -9.00 -15.73
N SER A 149 0.06 -9.70 -15.47
CA SER A 149 -1.00 -9.91 -16.46
C SER A 149 -1.55 -8.57 -17.01
N ALA A 150 -2.29 -8.64 -18.12
CA ALA A 150 -2.92 -7.45 -18.69
C ALA A 150 -3.89 -6.76 -17.71
N SER A 151 -4.63 -7.55 -16.92
CA SER A 151 -5.52 -7.03 -15.88
C SER A 151 -4.77 -6.31 -14.75
N VAL A 152 -3.62 -6.83 -14.33
CA VAL A 152 -2.73 -6.16 -13.35
C VAL A 152 -2.22 -4.83 -13.91
N ARG A 153 -1.78 -4.80 -15.16
CA ARG A 153 -1.32 -3.55 -15.79
C ARG A 153 -2.44 -2.52 -15.91
N LEU A 154 -3.64 -2.96 -16.31
CA LEU A 154 -4.80 -2.07 -16.41
C LEU A 154 -5.22 -1.52 -15.04
N PHE A 155 -5.27 -2.37 -14.03
CA PHE A 155 -5.56 -1.94 -12.65
C PHE A 155 -4.52 -0.94 -12.14
N ASN A 156 -3.24 -1.21 -12.35
CA ASN A 156 -2.16 -0.31 -11.95
C ASN A 156 -2.20 1.02 -12.69
N TRP A 157 -2.55 1.01 -13.98
CA TRP A 157 -2.77 2.24 -14.73
C TRP A 157 -3.93 3.04 -14.14
N TYR A 158 -5.09 2.39 -13.90
CA TYR A 158 -6.25 3.04 -13.30
C TYR A 158 -5.92 3.62 -11.93
N ARG A 159 -5.33 2.83 -11.05
CA ARG A 159 -4.93 3.25 -9.70
C ARG A 159 -3.95 4.44 -9.72
N SER A 160 -2.98 4.45 -10.64
CA SER A 160 -2.05 5.57 -10.79
C SER A 160 -2.78 6.86 -11.15
N ASN A 161 -3.78 6.77 -12.04
CA ASN A 161 -4.58 7.92 -12.42
C ASN A 161 -5.54 8.36 -11.31
N LEU A 162 -6.02 7.44 -10.50
CA LEU A 162 -6.86 7.70 -9.34
C LEU A 162 -6.09 8.47 -8.26
N VAL A 163 -4.87 8.05 -7.94
CA VAL A 163 -3.97 8.75 -7.00
C VAL A 163 -3.57 10.13 -7.52
N ALA A 164 -3.34 10.26 -8.83
CA ALA A 164 -2.95 11.52 -9.46
C ALA A 164 -4.14 12.44 -9.77
N CYS A 165 -5.38 12.03 -9.49
CA CYS A 165 -6.56 12.86 -9.73
C CYS A 165 -6.65 13.96 -8.65
N PRO A 166 -6.71 15.24 -9.03
CA PRO A 166 -6.76 16.34 -8.07
C PRO A 166 -8.15 16.55 -7.46
N ASP A 167 -9.18 15.83 -7.90
CA ASP A 167 -10.55 15.97 -7.37
C ASP A 167 -10.62 15.42 -5.94
N PRO A 168 -10.99 16.27 -4.93
CA PRO A 168 -11.07 15.85 -3.53
C PRO A 168 -12.04 14.68 -3.28
N ARG A 169 -13.09 14.55 -4.11
CA ARG A 169 -14.08 13.49 -3.98
C ARG A 169 -13.48 12.13 -4.37
N VAL A 170 -12.58 12.11 -5.36
CA VAL A 170 -11.82 10.92 -5.75
C VAL A 170 -10.82 10.55 -4.66
N GLY A 171 -10.07 11.54 -4.15
CA GLY A 171 -9.14 11.36 -3.03
C GLY A 171 -9.84 10.87 -1.76
N GLY A 172 -10.99 11.46 -1.41
CA GLY A 172 -11.82 11.02 -0.28
C GLY A 172 -12.28 9.56 -0.43
N CYS A 173 -12.84 9.22 -1.59
CA CYS A 173 -13.26 7.83 -1.87
C CYS A 173 -12.08 6.83 -1.76
N LEU A 174 -10.90 7.17 -2.31
CA LEU A 174 -9.70 6.35 -2.18
C LEU A 174 -9.29 6.19 -0.71
N SER A 175 -9.30 7.28 0.07
CA SER A 175 -8.98 7.25 1.49
C SER A 175 -9.95 6.36 2.27
N GLU A 176 -11.25 6.49 2.05
CA GLU A 176 -12.27 5.66 2.70
C GLU A 176 -12.11 4.17 2.37
N VAL A 177 -11.80 3.83 1.11
CA VAL A 177 -11.55 2.43 0.71
C VAL A 177 -10.27 1.90 1.34
N THR A 178 -9.19 2.69 1.39
CA THR A 178 -7.92 2.26 2.00
C THR A 178 -8.02 2.11 3.52
N GLN A 179 -8.95 2.81 4.15
CA GLN A 179 -9.26 2.70 5.58
C GLN A 179 -10.39 1.72 5.90
N PHE A 180 -10.84 0.92 4.94
CA PHE A 180 -11.92 -0.07 5.10
C PHE A 180 -13.30 0.52 5.45
N LEU A 181 -13.52 1.81 5.24
CA LEU A 181 -14.80 2.49 5.46
C LEU A 181 -15.78 2.30 4.29
N ARG A 182 -15.23 2.00 3.09
CA ARG A 182 -16.03 1.69 1.89
C ARG A 182 -15.49 0.46 1.18
N PRO A 183 -16.34 -0.30 0.46
CA PRO A 183 -15.90 -1.42 -0.35
C PRO A 183 -15.06 -0.94 -1.56
N MET A 184 -14.16 -1.78 -2.03
CA MET A 184 -13.29 -1.47 -3.18
C MET A 184 -14.09 -1.16 -4.46
N SER A 185 -15.29 -1.72 -4.62
CA SER A 185 -16.21 -1.41 -5.73
C SER A 185 -16.53 0.08 -5.85
N SER A 186 -16.47 0.83 -4.76
CA SER A 186 -16.69 2.28 -4.77
C SER A 186 -15.69 3.05 -5.64
N LEU A 187 -14.48 2.53 -5.82
CA LEU A 187 -13.50 3.11 -6.73
C LEU A 187 -13.91 2.99 -8.21
N PHE A 188 -14.86 2.11 -8.53
CA PHE A 188 -15.35 1.87 -9.88
C PHE A 188 -16.75 2.42 -10.12
N GLU A 189 -17.29 3.21 -9.19
CA GLU A 189 -18.54 3.93 -9.40
C GLU A 189 -18.41 4.87 -10.62
N PRO A 190 -19.44 5.01 -11.47
CA PRO A 190 -19.37 5.82 -12.69
C PRO A 190 -18.89 7.25 -12.45
N ARG A 191 -19.28 7.84 -11.33
CA ARG A 191 -18.88 9.20 -10.93
C ARG A 191 -17.38 9.31 -10.62
N VAL A 192 -16.78 8.28 -10.03
CA VAL A 192 -15.34 8.22 -9.73
C VAL A 192 -14.58 7.98 -11.03
N VAL A 193 -14.99 6.97 -11.80
CA VAL A 193 -14.36 6.59 -13.07
C VAL A 193 -14.34 7.76 -14.05
N SER A 194 -15.45 8.45 -14.27
CA SER A 194 -15.54 9.61 -15.18
C SER A 194 -14.54 10.71 -14.80
N ARG A 195 -14.44 11.05 -13.52
CA ARG A 195 -13.51 12.06 -13.01
C ARG A 195 -12.03 11.66 -13.22
N VAL A 196 -11.72 10.41 -12.92
CA VAL A 196 -10.37 9.85 -13.12
C VAL A 196 -9.98 9.90 -14.60
N LEU A 197 -10.88 9.46 -15.51
CA LEU A 197 -10.63 9.45 -16.95
C LEU A 197 -10.48 10.87 -17.50
N THR A 198 -11.37 11.79 -17.15
CA THR A 198 -11.31 13.21 -17.57
C THR A 198 -9.98 13.84 -17.10
N SER A 199 -9.61 13.61 -15.85
CA SER A 199 -8.33 14.08 -15.31
C SER A 199 -7.12 13.49 -16.03
N ALA A 200 -7.16 12.19 -16.35
CA ALA A 200 -6.10 11.51 -17.10
C ALA A 200 -5.93 12.09 -18.51
N MET A 201 -7.05 12.32 -19.22
CA MET A 201 -7.05 12.95 -20.56
C MET A 201 -6.48 14.38 -20.52
N SER A 202 -6.94 15.20 -19.57
CA SER A 202 -6.45 16.57 -19.41
C SER A 202 -4.94 16.64 -19.16
N ARG A 203 -4.40 15.71 -18.32
CA ARG A 203 -2.96 15.61 -18.08
C ARG A 203 -2.19 15.21 -19.33
N ARG A 204 -2.73 14.28 -20.11
CA ARG A 204 -2.12 13.82 -21.37
C ARG A 204 -2.04 14.94 -22.40
N LEU A 205 -3.11 15.70 -22.58
CA LEU A 205 -3.15 16.84 -23.48
C LEU A 205 -2.17 17.94 -23.07
N LYS A 206 -2.13 18.30 -21.77
CA LYS A 206 -1.14 19.28 -21.25
C LYS A 206 0.31 18.79 -21.40
N GLY A 207 0.57 17.48 -21.27
CA GLY A 207 1.89 16.90 -21.49
C GLY A 207 2.33 16.91 -22.96
N MET A 208 1.40 16.80 -23.90
CA MET A 208 1.67 16.90 -25.34
C MET A 208 1.99 18.36 -25.73
N GLY A 209 1.25 19.33 -25.19
CA GLY A 209 1.51 20.76 -25.47
C GLY A 209 2.87 21.26 -24.95
N ARG A 210 3.41 20.63 -23.90
CA ARG A 210 4.73 20.98 -23.34
C ARG A 210 5.91 20.42 -24.15
N LYS A 211 5.71 19.33 -24.89
CA LYS A 211 6.75 18.74 -25.76
C LYS A 211 6.96 19.51 -27.06
N THR A 212 6.00 20.31 -27.50
CA THR A 212 6.10 21.11 -28.73
C THR A 212 6.78 22.47 -28.53
N THR A 213 7.04 22.90 -27.30
CA THR A 213 7.67 24.20 -27.00
C THR A 213 9.14 24.12 -26.54
N SER A 214 9.74 22.94 -26.52
CA SER A 214 11.13 22.75 -26.09
C SER A 214 12.05 22.32 -27.24
N ASN A 215 12.04 23.07 -28.35
CA ASN A 215 13.13 23.14 -29.31
C ASN A 215 13.86 24.47 -29.14
N GLY A 216 14.56 24.66 -28.04
CA GLY A 216 15.57 25.69 -27.83
C GLY A 216 16.97 25.07 -27.85
N PRO A 217 18.02 25.79 -28.33
CA PRO A 217 19.30 25.21 -28.63
C PRO A 217 20.04 24.69 -27.42
N GLY A 218 20.66 23.52 -27.58
CA GLY A 218 21.38 22.80 -26.54
C GLY A 218 22.53 23.63 -25.92
N LEU A 219 22.54 23.64 -24.60
CA LEU A 219 23.72 23.99 -23.81
C LEU A 219 24.52 22.70 -23.58
N MET A 220 25.71 22.65 -24.15
CA MET A 220 26.70 21.60 -23.86
C MET A 220 27.09 21.62 -22.38
N PRO A 221 27.35 20.46 -21.77
CA PRO A 221 27.91 20.41 -20.44
C PRO A 221 29.36 20.90 -20.45
N PRO A 222 29.83 21.61 -19.40
CA PRO A 222 31.24 22.00 -19.29
C PRO A 222 32.10 20.77 -19.08
N GLY A 223 33.19 20.69 -19.83
CA GLY A 223 34.15 19.61 -19.79
C GLY A 223 34.83 19.49 -18.42
N VAL A 224 35.10 18.23 -18.08
CA VAL A 224 35.97 17.83 -16.99
C VAL A 224 37.42 18.12 -17.43
N GLY A 225 38.08 19.01 -16.69
CA GLY A 225 39.51 19.18 -16.62
C GLY A 225 39.99 18.71 -15.27
#